data_178cc585a2eb3e577f04fd6ba0d764b2
#
_entry.id   178cc585a2eb3e577f04fd6ba0d764b2
#
_cell.length_a   1.000
_cell.length_b   1.000
_cell.length_c   1.000
_cell.angle_alpha   90.00
_cell.angle_beta   90.00
_cell.angle_gamma   90.00
#
_symmetry.space_group_name_H-M   'P 1'
#
loop_
_entity.id
_entity.type
_entity.pdbx_description
1 polymer ?
#
loop_
_entity_poly.entity_id
_entity_poly.type
_entity_poly.pdbx_seq_one_letter_code
_entity_poly.pdbx_strand_id
1 'polypeptide(L)'
;HRDLHSFPTRRSSDLYLLDGRTGEQLATASALNVQTEYGADVIMRANYSLEHGAEELSACIRVLLKKLIRTLCKEAGKEPEDIYQVSVVGNTCMHHLFLGIVPDSLVHAPYNPAISHGLTFPSEKFRLGIHPGGQLIALPVIAGFVGADTVACLLAVNLEEEKKMTLMIDIGTNGEIVLGNSKRRIAQRSPVVCEARKVLLSMHILKKEDLYAR
;
A
#
# COMPACT_ATOMS: atom_id res chain seq x y z
N HIS A 1 3.20 2.34 -28.76
CA HIS A 1 4.13 1.88 -27.73
C HIS A 1 3.93 2.75 -26.49
N ARG A 2 3.12 2.30 -25.54
CA ARG A 2 3.13 2.86 -24.19
C ARG A 2 4.34 2.22 -23.51
N ASP A 3 5.28 3.04 -23.09
CA ASP A 3 6.43 2.62 -22.31
C ASP A 3 5.95 2.02 -20.99
N LEU A 4 5.94 0.69 -20.94
CA LEU A 4 5.77 -0.12 -19.73
C LEU A 4 7.06 -0.06 -18.89
N HIS A 5 7.63 1.14 -18.71
CA HIS A 5 8.89 1.31 -18.02
C HIS A 5 8.69 1.94 -16.67
N SER A 6 8.87 1.15 -15.75
CA SER A 6 9.11 1.16 -14.32
C SER A 6 7.92 0.62 -13.54
N PHE A 7 8.01 -0.66 -13.24
CA PHE A 7 7.35 -1.14 -12.02
C PHE A 7 7.82 -0.24 -10.87
N PRO A 8 6.90 0.32 -10.08
CA PRO A 8 7.27 1.09 -8.91
C PRO A 8 8.26 0.27 -8.09
N THR A 9 9.44 0.80 -7.89
CA THR A 9 10.38 0.12 -7.00
C THR A 9 9.79 0.23 -5.60
N ARG A 10 9.87 -0.77 -4.76
CA ARG A 10 9.38 -0.74 -3.36
C ARG A 10 9.98 0.38 -2.50
N ARG A 11 10.86 1.17 -3.07
CA ARG A 11 11.45 2.36 -2.48
C ARG A 11 10.82 3.65 -3.01
N SER A 12 9.84 3.56 -3.91
CA SER A 12 9.13 4.72 -4.44
C SER A 12 7.84 4.99 -3.66
N SER A 13 7.41 6.24 -3.74
CA SER A 13 6.08 6.69 -3.40
C SER A 13 5.41 7.10 -4.70
N ASP A 14 4.34 6.43 -5.07
CA ASP A 14 3.67 6.58 -6.35
C ASP A 14 2.29 7.19 -6.10
N LEU A 15 1.95 8.22 -6.86
CA LEU A 15 0.67 8.91 -6.80
C LEU A 15 0.00 8.89 -8.17
N TYR A 16 -1.30 8.70 -8.16
CA TYR A 16 -2.18 8.75 -9.32
C TYR A 16 -3.27 9.78 -9.07
N LEU A 17 -3.44 10.71 -10.00
CA LEU A 17 -4.56 11.66 -9.99
C LEU A 17 -5.66 11.09 -10.85
N LEU A 18 -6.84 10.92 -10.27
CA LEU A 18 -8.00 10.36 -10.94
C LEU A 18 -9.13 11.39 -10.99
N ASP A 19 -9.89 11.41 -12.08
CA ASP A 19 -11.16 12.11 -12.13
C ASP A 19 -12.18 11.36 -11.27
N GLY A 20 -12.72 12.02 -10.25
CA GLY A 20 -13.64 11.41 -9.28
C GLY A 20 -15.01 11.03 -9.84
N ARG A 21 -15.36 11.44 -11.06
CA ARG A 21 -16.61 11.10 -11.71
C ARG A 21 -16.47 9.93 -12.67
N THR A 22 -15.37 9.92 -13.44
CA THR A 22 -15.15 8.93 -14.50
C THR A 22 -14.21 7.81 -14.09
N GLY A 23 -13.38 8.04 -13.07
CA GLY A 23 -12.29 7.14 -12.69
C GLY A 23 -11.09 7.20 -13.64
N GLU A 24 -11.09 8.11 -14.61
CA GLU A 24 -10.00 8.28 -15.57
C GLU A 24 -8.73 8.77 -14.86
N GLN A 25 -7.59 8.17 -15.19
CA GLN A 25 -6.29 8.62 -14.70
C GLN A 25 -5.83 9.85 -15.48
N LEU A 26 -5.72 10.98 -14.80
CA LEU A 26 -5.32 12.26 -15.37
C LEU A 26 -3.81 12.45 -15.40
N ALA A 27 -3.12 12.03 -14.34
CA ALA A 27 -1.66 12.16 -14.22
C ALA A 27 -1.10 11.09 -13.25
N THR A 28 0.22 10.88 -13.32
CA THR A 28 0.96 10.02 -12.38
C THR A 28 2.29 10.64 -12.01
N ALA A 29 2.69 10.53 -10.75
CA ALA A 29 3.98 11.01 -10.27
C ALA A 29 4.59 10.02 -9.29
N SER A 30 5.90 9.82 -9.40
CA SER A 30 6.67 8.93 -8.54
C SER A 30 7.91 9.63 -8.03
N ALA A 31 8.31 9.30 -6.81
CA ALA A 31 9.61 9.70 -6.28
C ALA A 31 10.15 8.64 -5.32
N LEU A 32 11.46 8.64 -5.14
CA LEU A 32 12.09 7.80 -4.12
C LEU A 32 11.53 8.18 -2.74
N ASN A 33 11.16 7.18 -1.96
CA ASN A 33 10.67 7.39 -0.61
C ASN A 33 11.79 7.96 0.28
N VAL A 34 11.63 9.19 0.71
CA VAL A 34 12.60 9.93 1.55
C VAL A 34 12.86 9.26 2.90
N GLN A 35 11.96 8.42 3.37
CA GLN A 35 12.16 7.64 4.61
C GLN A 35 13.31 6.62 4.49
N THR A 36 13.87 6.40 3.30
CA THR A 36 15.08 5.58 3.11
C THR A 36 16.30 6.15 3.83
N GLU A 37 16.31 7.45 4.15
CA GLU A 37 17.35 8.08 4.96
C GLU A 37 17.37 7.59 6.42
N TYR A 38 16.20 7.14 6.92
CA TYR A 38 16.04 6.59 8.28
C TYR A 38 16.16 5.07 8.34
N GLY A 39 16.28 4.41 7.20
CA GLY A 39 16.45 2.97 7.08
C GLY A 39 16.21 2.46 5.68
N ALA A 40 17.11 1.61 5.20
CA ALA A 40 17.06 1.08 3.83
C ALA A 40 15.82 0.21 3.58
N ASP A 41 15.31 -0.44 4.61
CA ASP A 41 14.11 -1.29 4.58
C ASP A 41 13.09 -0.91 5.66
N VAL A 42 11.97 -1.60 5.65
CA VAL A 42 10.85 -1.34 6.55
C VAL A 42 11.18 -1.65 8.02
N ILE A 43 12.01 -2.66 8.27
CA ILE A 43 12.39 -3.07 9.63
C ILE A 43 13.33 -2.03 10.26
N MET A 44 14.30 -1.55 9.47
CA MET A 44 15.21 -0.50 9.94
C MET A 44 14.45 0.80 10.27
N ARG A 45 13.45 1.17 9.48
CA ARG A 45 12.60 2.34 9.77
C ARG A 45 11.73 2.13 10.99
N ALA A 46 11.20 0.92 11.19
CA ALA A 46 10.48 0.57 12.40
C ALA A 46 11.39 0.72 13.64
N ASN A 47 12.59 0.14 13.60
CA ASN A 47 13.55 0.24 14.70
C ASN A 47 13.96 1.69 14.96
N TYR A 48 14.25 2.49 13.92
CA TYR A 48 14.49 3.91 14.08
C TYR A 48 13.35 4.61 14.84
N SER A 49 12.11 4.30 14.48
CA SER A 49 10.95 4.92 15.12
C SER A 49 10.73 4.46 16.58
N LEU A 50 11.22 3.29 16.97
CA LEU A 50 11.19 2.84 18.38
C LEU A 50 12.08 3.73 19.27
N GLU A 51 13.20 4.19 18.73
CA GLU A 51 14.17 4.99 19.48
C GLU A 51 13.85 6.50 19.42
N HIS A 52 13.35 7.00 18.27
CA HIS A 52 13.21 8.44 17.99
C HIS A 52 11.75 8.90 17.82
N GLY A 53 10.78 7.97 17.84
CA GLY A 53 9.39 8.27 17.50
C GLY A 53 9.12 8.24 16.01
N ALA A 54 7.84 8.31 15.62
CA ALA A 54 7.41 8.19 14.23
C ALA A 54 7.20 9.56 13.55
N GLU A 55 7.29 10.67 14.27
CA GLU A 55 6.89 11.99 13.75
C GLU A 55 7.78 12.47 12.59
N GLU A 56 9.09 12.29 12.67
CA GLU A 56 10.00 12.67 11.58
C GLU A 56 9.73 11.89 10.31
N LEU A 57 9.53 10.56 10.41
CA LEU A 57 9.18 9.72 9.28
C LEU A 57 7.83 10.11 8.69
N SER A 58 6.86 10.44 9.53
CA SER A 58 5.56 10.93 9.09
C SER A 58 5.67 12.30 8.41
N ALA A 59 6.44 13.21 8.98
CA ALA A 59 6.60 14.57 8.44
C ALA A 59 7.31 14.55 7.07
N CYS A 60 8.42 13.82 6.93
CA CYS A 60 9.18 13.79 5.69
C CYS A 60 8.36 13.20 4.52
N ILE A 61 7.59 12.12 4.75
CA ILE A 61 6.75 11.55 3.69
C ILE A 61 5.59 12.50 3.34
N ARG A 62 4.97 13.18 4.29
CA ARG A 62 3.93 14.20 4.02
C ARG A 62 4.45 15.33 3.15
N VAL A 63 5.69 15.80 3.39
CA VAL A 63 6.34 16.83 2.56
C VAL A 63 6.54 16.32 1.13
N LEU A 64 7.01 15.08 0.97
CA LEU A 64 7.16 14.46 -0.36
C LEU A 64 5.81 14.37 -1.08
N LEU A 65 4.77 13.84 -0.42
CA LEU A 65 3.44 13.72 -1.00
C LEU A 65 2.88 15.08 -1.45
N LYS A 66 3.04 16.12 -0.63
CA LYS A 66 2.64 17.48 -1.00
C LYS A 66 3.34 17.98 -2.27
N LYS A 67 4.64 17.66 -2.44
CA LYS A 67 5.39 17.99 -3.66
C LYS A 67 4.86 17.23 -4.86
N LEU A 68 4.62 15.93 -4.72
CA LEU A 68 4.09 15.07 -5.79
C LEU A 68 2.67 15.50 -6.20
N ILE A 69 1.81 15.86 -5.27
CA ILE A 69 0.47 16.41 -5.53
C ILE A 69 0.56 17.65 -6.43
N ARG A 70 1.45 18.57 -6.12
CA ARG A 70 1.66 19.77 -6.97
C ARG A 70 2.14 19.42 -8.37
N THR A 71 3.01 18.41 -8.50
CA THR A 71 3.47 17.93 -9.81
C THR A 71 2.31 17.34 -10.61
N LEU A 72 1.49 16.48 -10.01
CA LEU A 72 0.30 15.91 -10.63
C LEU A 72 -0.69 16.98 -11.12
N CYS A 73 -0.98 17.96 -10.24
CA CYS A 73 -1.89 19.04 -10.59
C CYS A 73 -1.37 19.87 -11.78
N LYS A 74 -0.07 20.21 -11.78
CA LYS A 74 0.55 20.92 -12.90
C LYS A 74 0.45 20.14 -14.21
N GLU A 75 0.70 18.84 -14.20
CA GLU A 75 0.61 17.98 -15.38
C GLU A 75 -0.84 17.86 -15.90
N ALA A 76 -1.80 17.77 -14.98
CA ALA A 76 -3.22 17.65 -15.32
C ALA A 76 -3.93 18.98 -15.60
N GLY A 77 -3.24 20.12 -15.47
CA GLY A 77 -3.88 21.45 -15.57
C GLY A 77 -4.94 21.68 -14.49
N LYS A 78 -4.68 21.19 -13.28
CA LYS A 78 -5.55 21.31 -12.10
C LYS A 78 -4.85 22.04 -10.98
N GLU A 79 -5.63 22.52 -10.00
CA GLU A 79 -5.10 23.06 -8.77
C GLU A 79 -5.18 22.02 -7.63
N PRO A 80 -4.31 22.07 -6.62
CA PRO A 80 -4.39 21.17 -5.47
C PRO A 80 -5.75 21.23 -4.76
N GLU A 81 -6.41 22.37 -4.78
CA GLU A 81 -7.74 22.60 -4.22
C GLU A 81 -8.86 21.88 -4.97
N ASP A 82 -8.59 21.37 -6.17
CA ASP A 82 -9.53 20.50 -6.91
C ASP A 82 -9.53 19.06 -6.38
N ILE A 83 -8.60 18.70 -5.47
CA ILE A 83 -8.49 17.36 -4.88
C ILE A 83 -9.29 17.29 -3.59
N TYR A 84 -10.37 16.54 -3.60
CA TYR A 84 -11.27 16.34 -2.45
C TYR A 84 -10.97 15.08 -1.65
N GLN A 85 -10.21 14.14 -2.21
CA GLN A 85 -9.92 12.89 -1.53
C GLN A 85 -8.50 12.40 -1.88
N VAL A 86 -7.80 11.95 -0.85
CA VAL A 86 -6.54 11.21 -0.98
C VAL A 86 -6.71 9.87 -0.30
N SER A 87 -6.59 8.78 -1.05
CA SER A 87 -6.57 7.42 -0.49
C SER A 87 -5.12 6.96 -0.36
N VAL A 88 -4.75 6.48 0.82
CA VAL A 88 -3.39 6.06 1.14
C VAL A 88 -3.35 4.56 1.41
N VAL A 89 -2.45 3.88 0.72
CA VAL A 89 -2.19 2.45 0.89
C VAL A 89 -0.69 2.19 1.05
N GLY A 90 -0.36 1.10 1.67
CA GLY A 90 1.01 0.66 1.87
C GLY A 90 1.06 -0.55 2.81
N ASN A 91 2.24 -1.15 2.95
CA ASN A 91 2.38 -2.21 3.93
C ASN A 91 2.09 -1.70 5.35
N THR A 92 1.76 -2.62 6.25
CA THR A 92 1.26 -2.28 7.58
C THR A 92 2.18 -1.34 8.36
N CYS A 93 3.49 -1.57 8.33
CA CYS A 93 4.44 -0.71 9.03
C CYS A 93 4.51 0.70 8.42
N MET A 94 4.59 0.81 7.08
CA MET A 94 4.61 2.11 6.40
C MET A 94 3.32 2.89 6.64
N HIS A 95 2.20 2.19 6.73
CA HIS A 95 0.92 2.78 7.08
C HIS A 95 0.93 3.41 8.49
N HIS A 96 1.50 2.69 9.47
CA HIS A 96 1.66 3.23 10.84
C HIS A 96 2.60 4.44 10.86
N LEU A 97 3.76 4.35 10.21
CA LEU A 97 4.71 5.46 10.13
C LEU A 97 4.14 6.69 9.45
N PHE A 98 3.34 6.49 8.37
CA PHE A 98 2.62 7.60 7.73
C PHE A 98 1.65 8.30 8.69
N LEU A 99 0.94 7.55 9.50
CA LEU A 99 0.00 8.07 10.51
C LEU A 99 0.69 8.68 11.74
N GLY A 100 2.02 8.59 11.84
CA GLY A 100 2.78 9.05 13.01
C GLY A 100 2.69 8.10 14.21
N ILE A 101 2.40 6.82 13.95
CA ILE A 101 2.27 5.78 14.97
C ILE A 101 3.55 4.94 14.98
N VAL A 102 4.16 4.81 16.13
CA VAL A 102 5.32 3.91 16.32
C VAL A 102 4.83 2.46 16.20
N PRO A 103 5.39 1.66 15.26
CA PRO A 103 4.93 0.31 15.00
C PRO A 103 5.54 -0.74 15.96
N ASP A 104 5.59 -0.45 17.26
CA ASP A 104 6.19 -1.31 18.30
C ASP A 104 5.60 -2.72 18.27
N SER A 105 4.28 -2.81 18.23
CA SER A 105 3.57 -4.08 18.17
C SER A 105 3.78 -4.90 16.89
N LEU A 106 4.40 -4.31 15.86
CA LEU A 106 4.72 -5.00 14.60
C LEU A 106 6.11 -5.63 14.60
N VAL A 107 6.99 -5.22 15.52
CA VAL A 107 8.37 -5.76 15.64
C VAL A 107 8.47 -6.79 16.77
N HIS A 108 7.45 -6.92 17.60
CA HIS A 108 7.35 -7.90 18.68
C HIS A 108 6.17 -8.86 18.46
N ALA A 109 6.39 -10.14 18.75
CA ALA A 109 5.29 -11.12 18.71
C ALA A 109 4.16 -10.70 19.67
N PRO A 110 2.88 -10.83 19.26
CA PRO A 110 2.34 -11.54 18.11
C PRO A 110 2.22 -10.73 16.79
N TYR A 111 2.96 -9.63 16.65
CA TYR A 111 3.03 -8.78 15.43
C TYR A 111 1.68 -8.17 15.01
N ASN A 112 0.87 -7.78 15.97
CA ASN A 112 -0.44 -7.20 15.72
C ASN A 112 -0.34 -5.73 15.36
N PRO A 113 -1.08 -5.24 14.33
CA PRO A 113 -1.13 -3.82 14.03
C PRO A 113 -1.85 -3.05 15.15
N ALA A 114 -1.36 -1.87 15.50
CA ALA A 114 -2.01 -1.00 16.47
C ALA A 114 -3.36 -0.48 15.94
N ILE A 115 -3.46 -0.34 14.60
CA ILE A 115 -4.69 0.03 13.90
C ILE A 115 -4.87 -0.92 12.72
N SER A 116 -6.03 -1.59 12.63
CA SER A 116 -6.37 -2.50 11.54
C SER A 116 -7.56 -2.04 10.70
N HIS A 117 -8.41 -1.18 11.23
CA HIS A 117 -9.57 -0.67 10.50
C HIS A 117 -9.23 0.55 9.64
N GLY A 118 -10.07 0.83 8.63
CA GLY A 118 -9.93 2.03 7.81
C GLY A 118 -10.21 3.29 8.61
N LEU A 119 -9.48 4.35 8.29
CA LEU A 119 -9.58 5.65 8.96
C LEU A 119 -9.83 6.75 7.94
N THR A 120 -10.67 7.70 8.30
CA THR A 120 -10.90 8.92 7.53
C THR A 120 -10.53 10.13 8.37
N PHE A 121 -9.75 11.02 7.78
CA PHE A 121 -9.29 12.23 8.43
C PHE A 121 -9.61 13.46 7.59
N PRO A 122 -9.87 14.62 8.20
CA PRO A 122 -9.85 15.89 7.49
C PRO A 122 -8.49 16.13 6.84
N SER A 123 -8.48 16.69 5.62
CA SER A 123 -7.26 16.95 4.84
C SER A 123 -6.24 17.79 5.59
N GLU A 124 -6.68 18.70 6.42
CA GLU A 124 -5.86 19.63 7.21
C GLU A 124 -4.92 18.91 8.17
N LYS A 125 -5.35 17.76 8.73
CA LYS A 125 -4.54 16.98 9.69
C LYS A 125 -3.17 16.61 9.12
N PHE A 126 -3.09 16.29 7.83
CA PHE A 126 -1.86 15.87 7.17
C PHE A 126 -1.17 16.98 6.37
N ARG A 127 -1.81 18.15 6.25
CA ARG A 127 -1.28 19.35 5.58
C ARG A 127 -0.78 19.09 4.16
N LEU A 128 -1.46 18.22 3.42
CA LEU A 128 -1.09 17.85 2.04
C LEU A 128 -1.33 18.99 1.04
N GLY A 129 -2.10 20.01 1.42
CA GLY A 129 -2.39 21.18 0.60
C GLY A 129 -3.42 20.90 -0.48
N ILE A 130 -4.34 19.97 -0.25
CA ILE A 130 -5.54 19.71 -1.06
C ILE A 130 -6.71 20.57 -0.57
N HIS A 131 -7.90 20.39 -1.16
CA HIS A 131 -9.10 21.14 -0.78
C HIS A 131 -9.30 21.14 0.75
N PRO A 132 -9.61 22.30 1.38
CA PRO A 132 -9.79 22.38 2.84
C PRO A 132 -10.90 21.47 3.38
N GLY A 133 -12.00 21.29 2.62
CA GLY A 133 -13.06 20.32 2.96
C GLY A 133 -12.78 18.89 2.47
N GLY A 134 -11.58 18.62 1.98
CA GLY A 134 -11.19 17.31 1.50
C GLY A 134 -10.89 16.33 2.63
N GLN A 135 -10.71 15.07 2.26
CA GLN A 135 -10.50 13.96 3.19
C GLN A 135 -9.29 13.12 2.80
N LEU A 136 -8.60 12.59 3.80
CA LEU A 136 -7.62 11.54 3.65
C LEU A 136 -8.21 10.24 4.17
N ILE A 137 -8.19 9.21 3.33
CA ILE A 137 -8.65 7.86 3.66
C ILE A 137 -7.43 6.95 3.74
N ALA A 138 -7.18 6.41 4.91
CA ALA A 138 -6.21 5.36 5.12
C ALA A 138 -6.96 4.02 5.11
N LEU A 139 -6.65 3.15 4.12
CA LEU A 139 -7.34 1.87 3.98
C LEU A 139 -7.02 0.93 5.16
N PRO A 140 -7.91 -0.02 5.46
CA PRO A 140 -7.65 -1.01 6.51
C PRO A 140 -6.45 -1.90 6.17
N VAL A 141 -5.84 -2.50 7.19
CA VAL A 141 -4.82 -3.54 7.04
C VAL A 141 -5.38 -4.88 7.54
N ILE A 142 -4.90 -5.98 6.97
CA ILE A 142 -5.41 -7.33 7.33
C ILE A 142 -4.66 -7.87 8.54
N ALA A 143 -3.33 -7.71 8.57
CA ALA A 143 -2.47 -8.24 9.63
C ALA A 143 -1.17 -7.44 9.71
N GLY A 144 -0.32 -7.76 10.69
CA GLY A 144 0.96 -7.10 10.89
C GLY A 144 1.87 -7.06 9.65
N PHE A 145 1.73 -8.03 8.77
CA PHE A 145 2.54 -8.13 7.55
C PHE A 145 1.71 -8.19 6.26
N VAL A 146 0.39 -8.03 6.33
CA VAL A 146 -0.50 -7.96 5.17
C VAL A 146 -1.23 -6.62 5.24
N GLY A 147 -0.74 -5.69 4.45
CA GLY A 147 -1.06 -4.27 4.57
C GLY A 147 -2.25 -3.81 3.74
N ALA A 148 -2.45 -2.49 3.72
CA ALA A 148 -3.47 -1.82 2.95
C ALA A 148 -3.21 -1.87 1.43
N ASP A 149 -1.96 -2.06 1.00
CA ASP A 149 -1.56 -2.36 -0.37
C ASP A 149 -2.21 -3.66 -0.87
N THR A 150 -2.14 -4.74 -0.08
CA THR A 150 -2.84 -5.99 -0.38
C THR A 150 -4.36 -5.79 -0.43
N VAL A 151 -4.94 -5.00 0.49
CA VAL A 151 -6.38 -4.68 0.48
C VAL A 151 -6.75 -3.95 -0.81
N ALA A 152 -5.96 -2.97 -1.24
CA ALA A 152 -6.19 -2.26 -2.50
C ALA A 152 -6.15 -3.19 -3.71
N CYS A 153 -5.19 -4.13 -3.76
CA CYS A 153 -5.12 -5.14 -4.79
C CYS A 153 -6.38 -6.03 -4.80
N LEU A 154 -6.87 -6.44 -3.63
CA LEU A 154 -8.10 -7.24 -3.52
C LEU A 154 -9.33 -6.50 -4.04
N LEU A 155 -9.43 -5.20 -3.76
CA LEU A 155 -10.48 -4.34 -4.31
C LEU A 155 -10.36 -4.20 -5.84
N ALA A 156 -9.14 -4.00 -6.35
CA ALA A 156 -8.90 -3.83 -7.78
C ALA A 156 -9.25 -5.10 -8.60
N VAL A 157 -9.02 -6.29 -8.05
CA VAL A 157 -9.40 -7.56 -8.70
C VAL A 157 -10.83 -8.00 -8.37
N ASN A 158 -11.56 -7.21 -7.59
CA ASN A 158 -12.95 -7.45 -7.19
C ASN A 158 -13.19 -8.87 -6.62
N LEU A 159 -12.25 -9.34 -5.77
CA LEU A 159 -12.26 -10.70 -5.24
C LEU A 159 -13.55 -11.02 -4.43
N GLU A 160 -14.22 -10.01 -3.93
CA GLU A 160 -15.47 -10.19 -3.16
C GLU A 160 -16.68 -10.58 -4.02
N GLU A 161 -16.63 -10.35 -5.33
CA GLU A 161 -17.65 -10.81 -6.28
C GLU A 161 -17.26 -12.12 -6.96
N GLU A 162 -16.00 -12.52 -6.84
CA GLU A 162 -15.48 -13.72 -7.51
C GLU A 162 -16.04 -15.00 -6.87
N LYS A 163 -16.72 -15.81 -7.66
CA LYS A 163 -17.34 -17.07 -7.19
C LYS A 163 -16.38 -18.25 -7.19
N LYS A 164 -15.38 -18.21 -8.08
CA LYS A 164 -14.35 -19.26 -8.19
C LYS A 164 -13.21 -18.98 -7.22
N MET A 165 -12.56 -20.05 -6.77
CA MET A 165 -11.30 -19.90 -6.02
C MET A 165 -10.27 -19.22 -6.92
N THR A 166 -9.85 -18.03 -6.53
CA THR A 166 -8.91 -17.16 -7.25
C THR A 166 -7.67 -16.97 -6.42
N LEU A 167 -6.52 -17.11 -7.05
CA LEU A 167 -5.22 -16.87 -6.46
C LEU A 167 -4.71 -15.50 -6.92
N MET A 168 -4.50 -14.61 -5.97
CA MET A 168 -3.81 -13.34 -6.18
C MET A 168 -2.41 -13.44 -5.58
N ILE A 169 -1.40 -13.03 -6.35
CA ILE A 169 -0.02 -12.99 -5.90
C ILE A 169 0.55 -11.61 -6.19
N ASP A 170 0.94 -10.92 -5.14
CA ASP A 170 1.72 -9.69 -5.24
C ASP A 170 3.20 -10.03 -5.08
N ILE A 171 3.98 -9.81 -6.16
CA ILE A 171 5.39 -10.15 -6.21
C ILE A 171 6.21 -8.89 -6.01
N GLY A 172 6.72 -8.74 -4.81
CA GLY A 172 7.59 -7.63 -4.47
C GLY A 172 8.89 -8.07 -3.78
N THR A 173 9.40 -7.32 -2.78
CA THR A 173 10.52 -7.75 -1.90
C THR A 173 10.06 -8.87 -0.97
N ASN A 174 8.80 -8.82 -0.53
CA ASN A 174 8.06 -9.92 0.04
C ASN A 174 7.02 -10.37 -0.98
N GLY A 175 6.47 -11.54 -0.84
CA GLY A 175 5.36 -11.98 -1.64
C GLY A 175 4.11 -12.04 -0.76
N GLU A 176 3.06 -11.36 -1.13
CA GLU A 176 1.75 -11.52 -0.52
C GLU A 176 0.90 -12.43 -1.41
N ILE A 177 0.39 -13.49 -0.83
CA ILE A 177 -0.43 -14.49 -1.51
C ILE A 177 -1.81 -14.48 -0.89
N VAL A 178 -2.84 -14.31 -1.71
CA VAL A 178 -4.23 -14.42 -1.28
C VAL A 178 -4.93 -15.46 -2.14
N LEU A 179 -5.48 -16.47 -1.47
CA LEU A 179 -6.33 -17.48 -2.09
C LEU A 179 -7.75 -17.29 -1.57
N GLY A 180 -8.72 -17.12 -2.45
CA GLY A 180 -10.08 -16.94 -1.98
C GLY A 180 -11.13 -16.72 -3.06
N ASN A 181 -12.32 -16.47 -2.57
CA ASN A 181 -13.49 -16.09 -3.36
C ASN A 181 -14.42 -15.20 -2.50
N SER A 182 -15.63 -14.94 -2.97
CA SER A 182 -16.65 -14.16 -2.25
C SER A 182 -17.01 -14.69 -0.85
N LYS A 183 -16.75 -15.98 -0.54
CA LYS A 183 -17.14 -16.61 0.71
C LYS A 183 -16.00 -16.79 1.71
N ARG A 184 -14.78 -17.04 1.22
CA ARG A 184 -13.59 -17.31 2.07
C ARG A 184 -12.36 -16.71 1.44
N ARG A 185 -11.46 -16.20 2.28
CA ARG A 185 -10.17 -15.67 1.86
C ARG A 185 -9.11 -16.06 2.88
N ILE A 186 -7.96 -16.47 2.40
CA ILE A 186 -6.78 -16.73 3.21
C ILE A 186 -5.67 -15.88 2.61
N ALA A 187 -5.03 -15.08 3.43
CA ALA A 187 -3.89 -14.26 3.04
C ALA A 187 -2.66 -14.68 3.81
N GLN A 188 -1.54 -14.78 3.13
CA GLN A 188 -0.25 -15.10 3.72
C GLN A 188 0.84 -14.23 3.10
N ARG A 189 1.81 -13.83 3.91
CA ARG A 189 3.05 -13.21 3.44
C ARG A 189 4.17 -14.22 3.45
N SER A 190 4.94 -14.27 2.37
CA SER A 190 6.21 -14.99 2.31
C SER A 190 7.38 -14.00 2.45
N PRO A 191 8.34 -14.25 3.33
CA PRO A 191 9.48 -13.35 3.53
C PRO A 191 10.49 -13.36 2.37
N VAL A 192 10.38 -14.28 1.41
CA VAL A 192 11.39 -14.47 0.35
C VAL A 192 10.75 -14.63 -1.02
N VAL A 193 10.99 -13.67 -1.91
CA VAL A 193 10.55 -13.69 -3.33
C VAL A 193 11.05 -14.92 -4.10
N CYS A 194 12.23 -15.46 -3.74
CA CYS A 194 12.75 -16.69 -4.37
C CYS A 194 11.83 -17.89 -4.16
N GLU A 195 11.18 -17.99 -2.99
CA GLU A 195 10.25 -19.10 -2.71
C GLU A 195 8.90 -18.89 -3.39
N ALA A 196 8.41 -17.64 -3.47
CA ALA A 196 7.19 -17.33 -4.19
C ALA A 196 7.31 -17.66 -5.68
N ARG A 197 8.47 -17.42 -6.31
CA ARG A 197 8.74 -17.87 -7.69
C ARG A 197 8.71 -19.40 -7.82
N LYS A 198 9.22 -20.12 -6.84
CA LYS A 198 9.18 -21.59 -6.82
C LYS A 198 7.75 -22.11 -6.63
N VAL A 199 6.97 -21.48 -5.77
CA VAL A 199 5.55 -21.80 -5.55
C VAL A 199 4.73 -21.53 -6.82
N LEU A 200 4.98 -20.42 -7.52
CA LEU A 200 4.34 -20.12 -8.81
C LEU A 200 4.63 -21.17 -9.88
N LEU A 201 5.88 -21.59 -9.99
CA LEU A 201 6.28 -22.65 -10.93
C LEU A 201 5.69 -24.01 -10.53
N SER A 202 5.58 -24.31 -9.24
CA SER A 202 4.97 -25.55 -8.73
C SER A 202 3.46 -25.58 -8.93
N MET A 203 2.77 -24.45 -8.71
CA MET A 203 1.31 -24.37 -8.87
C MET A 203 0.87 -24.38 -10.35
N HIS A 204 1.71 -23.98 -11.30
CA HIS A 204 1.47 -24.17 -12.72
C HIS A 204 1.52 -25.64 -13.14
N ILE A 205 2.13 -26.50 -12.35
CA ILE A 205 2.29 -27.94 -12.56
C ILE A 205 1.23 -28.75 -11.82
N LEU A 206 0.63 -28.19 -10.75
CA LEU A 206 -0.44 -28.87 -10.01
C LEU A 206 -1.74 -28.84 -10.82
N LYS A 207 -2.18 -30.01 -11.27
CA LYS A 207 -3.48 -30.20 -11.90
C LYS A 207 -4.58 -29.84 -10.89
N LYS A 208 -5.70 -29.37 -11.40
CA LYS A 208 -6.90 -28.99 -10.65
C LYS A 208 -7.38 -30.06 -9.63
N GLU A 209 -6.99 -31.30 -9.85
CA GLU A 209 -7.31 -32.48 -9.04
C GLU A 209 -6.53 -32.54 -7.71
N ASP A 210 -5.33 -31.96 -7.66
CA ASP A 210 -4.46 -32.02 -6.48
C ASP A 210 -4.81 -30.96 -5.40
N LEU A 211 -5.62 -29.96 -5.75
CA LEU A 211 -6.07 -28.89 -4.84
C LEU A 211 -7.21 -29.33 -3.88
N TYR A 212 -7.81 -30.49 -4.10
CA TYR A 212 -8.93 -31.01 -3.32
C TYR A 212 -8.58 -32.25 -2.47
N ALA A 213 -7.31 -32.65 -2.45
CA ALA A 213 -6.85 -33.89 -1.79
C ALA A 213 -6.27 -33.70 -0.37
N ARG A 214 -6.59 -32.57 0.32
CA ARG A 214 -6.25 -32.40 1.73
C ARG A 214 -7.34 -31.66 2.50
#